data_eee87ec257b26a0fa69c45df2945c4d0
#
_entry.id   eee87ec257b26a0fa69c45df2945c4d0
#
_cell.length_a   1.000
_cell.length_b   1.000
_cell.length_c   1.000
_cell.angle_alpha   90.00
_cell.angle_beta   90.00
_cell.angle_gamma   90.00
#
_symmetry.space_group_name_H-M   'P 1'
#
loop_
_entity.id
_entity.type
_entity.pdbx_description
1 polymer ?
#
loop_
_entity_poly.entity_id
_entity_poly.type
_entity_poly.pdbx_seq_one_letter_code
_entity_poly.pdbx_strand_id
1 'polypeptide(L)'
;MKKKIIGLCVIMLLAGGCGKVPTLKNGEEAIVSFKDDNKISVDDFYNKIKDTYGLETLISMIDTYICETEFADYKDTASKNAKAYVDAFIEQYGSEEKFLETLRSQTSYQTIEAYKNYLYLANLQSHAIEEYAKDKITDKEMEDYYKNEAIGDMEISHILITSDTKEKATSDEQKEAEKKAKDKANEVIEKLNNAKKEGKDITETFKSLAKEYSKDDATKDKGGALGKINYGDLSDDYDELIDAAKKLKDGEYSTSIITTELGYHVILKTKTYEKDTFDNVKDKIKETLGERYVKNNQNSIGLTALQHYRKEYGMEIQDKEMQKQYSNYIQNALASIQNNNTKTNTNESK
;
A
#
# COMPACT_ATOMS: atom_id res chain seq x y z
N MET A 1 64.28 -19.78 27.03
CA MET A 1 63.19 -20.13 28.02
C MET A 1 61.93 -19.52 27.60
N LYS A 2 60.98 -20.35 27.09
CA LYS A 2 59.65 -19.89 26.63
C LYS A 2 58.70 -19.86 27.83
N LYS A 3 58.32 -18.66 28.27
CA LYS A 3 57.26 -18.51 29.30
C LYS A 3 55.91 -18.80 28.64
N LYS A 4 55.27 -19.90 29.03
CA LYS A 4 53.89 -20.19 28.74
C LYS A 4 53.00 -19.28 29.61
N ILE A 5 52.31 -18.34 28.98
CA ILE A 5 51.25 -17.58 29.61
C ILE A 5 50.00 -18.44 29.50
N ILE A 6 49.58 -19.02 30.62
CA ILE A 6 48.29 -19.71 30.76
C ILE A 6 47.23 -18.61 30.85
N GLY A 7 46.50 -18.41 29.75
CA GLY A 7 45.33 -17.53 29.73
C GLY A 7 44.19 -18.18 30.50
N LEU A 8 43.87 -17.62 31.64
CA LEU A 8 42.67 -17.97 32.40
C LEU A 8 41.45 -17.38 31.68
N CYS A 9 40.81 -18.19 30.81
CA CYS A 9 39.49 -17.83 30.29
C CYS A 9 38.49 -17.95 31.44
N VAL A 10 38.10 -16.83 32.00
CA VAL A 10 36.93 -16.76 32.90
C VAL A 10 35.72 -16.82 31.99
N ILE A 11 35.17 -18.03 31.85
CA ILE A 11 33.81 -18.21 31.28
C ILE A 11 32.83 -17.69 32.35
N MET A 12 32.34 -16.46 32.19
CA MET A 12 31.17 -16.00 32.90
C MET A 12 29.96 -16.73 32.33
N LEU A 13 29.39 -17.64 33.11
CA LEU A 13 28.07 -18.18 32.90
C LEU A 13 27.06 -16.99 32.94
N LEU A 14 26.57 -16.64 31.78
CA LEU A 14 25.42 -15.74 31.65
C LEU A 14 24.22 -16.46 32.25
N ALA A 15 23.92 -16.20 33.52
CA ALA A 15 22.63 -16.48 34.09
C ALA A 15 21.64 -15.57 33.35
N GLY A 16 20.82 -16.16 32.47
CA GLY A 16 19.81 -15.46 31.69
C GLY A 16 18.86 -14.69 32.57
N GLY A 17 18.95 -13.38 32.52
CA GLY A 17 17.98 -12.45 33.04
C GLY A 17 17.65 -11.45 31.92
N CYS A 18 16.51 -11.61 31.28
CA CYS A 18 15.99 -10.58 30.40
C CYS A 18 15.95 -9.23 31.11
N GLY A 19 16.63 -8.24 30.53
CA GLY A 19 16.41 -6.84 30.87
C GLY A 19 17.35 -6.21 31.91
N LYS A 20 18.42 -6.87 32.37
CA LYS A 20 19.40 -6.20 33.25
C LYS A 20 20.61 -5.72 32.44
N VAL A 21 20.95 -4.45 32.65
CA VAL A 21 22.21 -3.89 32.12
C VAL A 21 23.40 -4.67 32.70
N PRO A 22 24.38 -5.10 31.88
CA PRO A 22 25.55 -5.78 32.37
C PRO A 22 26.36 -4.89 33.31
N THR A 23 26.75 -5.43 34.47
CA THR A 23 27.59 -4.73 35.43
C THR A 23 28.93 -5.41 35.64
N LEU A 24 29.99 -4.61 35.78
CA LEU A 24 31.32 -5.08 36.11
C LEU A 24 31.38 -5.45 37.60
N LYS A 25 32.49 -6.14 38.00
CA LYS A 25 32.69 -6.53 39.43
C LYS A 25 32.70 -5.36 40.42
N ASN A 26 33.05 -4.16 39.93
CA ASN A 26 33.05 -2.93 40.69
C ASN A 26 31.67 -2.22 40.76
N GLY A 27 30.64 -2.83 40.18
CA GLY A 27 29.28 -2.28 40.14
C GLY A 27 29.00 -1.30 39.03
N GLU A 28 29.97 -0.98 38.17
CA GLU A 28 29.78 -0.10 37.01
C GLU A 28 29.08 -0.82 35.86
N GLU A 29 28.17 -0.11 35.20
CA GLU A 29 27.50 -0.59 34.00
C GLU A 29 28.41 -0.45 32.77
N ALA A 30 28.69 -1.59 32.10
CA ALA A 30 29.51 -1.60 30.90
C ALA A 30 29.10 -2.73 29.94
N ILE A 31 29.09 -2.40 28.66
CA ILE A 31 28.81 -3.37 27.58
C ILE A 31 30.03 -4.23 27.33
N VAL A 32 31.24 -3.64 27.33
CA VAL A 32 32.53 -4.32 27.10
C VAL A 32 33.55 -3.82 28.08
N SER A 33 34.41 -4.74 28.56
CA SER A 33 35.65 -4.41 29.32
C SER A 33 36.89 -5.00 28.63
N PHE A 34 37.99 -4.27 28.72
CA PHE A 34 39.29 -4.67 28.17
C PHE A 34 40.29 -5.04 29.30
N LYS A 35 41.41 -5.63 28.95
CA LYS A 35 42.43 -6.10 29.90
C LYS A 35 43.18 -4.96 30.62
N ASP A 36 43.17 -3.78 30.02
CA ASP A 36 43.81 -2.55 30.48
C ASP A 36 42.88 -1.62 31.27
N ASP A 37 41.82 -2.19 31.86
CA ASP A 37 40.76 -1.50 32.59
C ASP A 37 39.91 -0.48 31.76
N ASN A 38 40.18 -0.40 30.46
CA ASN A 38 39.31 0.34 29.56
C ASN A 38 37.97 -0.38 29.38
N LYS A 39 36.94 0.39 29.08
CA LYS A 39 35.56 -0.14 28.89
C LYS A 39 34.79 0.66 27.83
N ILE A 40 33.78 0.03 27.29
CA ILE A 40 32.69 0.71 26.59
C ILE A 40 31.51 0.73 27.58
N SER A 41 31.19 1.91 28.09
CA SER A 41 30.08 2.07 29.04
C SER A 41 28.73 1.91 28.32
N VAL A 42 27.66 1.74 29.10
CA VAL A 42 26.28 1.76 28.59
C VAL A 42 25.98 3.12 27.97
N ASP A 43 26.44 4.20 28.59
CA ASP A 43 26.22 5.57 28.11
C ASP A 43 26.96 5.81 26.78
N ASP A 44 28.20 5.37 26.61
CA ASP A 44 28.92 5.48 25.33
C ASP A 44 28.20 4.74 24.22
N PHE A 45 27.73 3.54 24.51
CA PHE A 45 26.98 2.72 23.56
C PHE A 45 25.61 3.33 23.25
N TYR A 46 24.88 3.79 24.28
CA TYR A 46 23.61 4.48 24.11
C TYR A 46 23.75 5.74 23.25
N ASN A 47 24.71 6.62 23.57
CA ASN A 47 24.95 7.83 22.82
C ASN A 47 25.29 7.51 21.35
N LYS A 48 26.11 6.49 21.10
CA LYS A 48 26.44 6.08 19.73
C LYS A 48 25.23 5.59 18.94
N ILE A 49 24.34 4.80 19.55
CA ILE A 49 23.07 4.36 18.94
C ILE A 49 22.15 5.56 18.73
N LYS A 50 22.03 6.44 19.74
CA LYS A 50 21.22 7.66 19.68
C LYS A 50 21.64 8.56 18.53
N ASP A 51 22.94 8.78 18.34
CA ASP A 51 23.47 9.61 17.26
C ASP A 51 23.19 9.03 15.88
N THR A 52 23.18 7.72 15.75
CA THR A 52 23.07 7.04 14.44
C THR A 52 21.63 6.69 14.08
N TYR A 53 20.85 6.18 15.03
CA TYR A 53 19.51 5.60 14.80
C TYR A 53 18.43 6.23 15.68
N GLY A 54 18.81 7.13 16.61
CA GLY A 54 17.91 7.59 17.67
C GLY A 54 16.66 8.28 17.15
N LEU A 55 16.77 9.13 16.15
CA LEU A 55 15.63 9.88 15.63
C LEU A 55 14.59 8.96 14.99
N GLU A 56 15.02 8.06 14.11
CA GLU A 56 14.13 7.11 13.44
C GLU A 56 13.43 6.18 14.45
N THR A 57 14.21 5.65 15.40
CA THR A 57 13.68 4.82 16.48
C THR A 57 12.68 5.58 17.33
N LEU A 58 12.99 6.84 17.71
CA LEU A 58 12.09 7.67 18.53
C LEU A 58 10.78 7.95 17.81
N ILE A 59 10.83 8.33 16.52
CA ILE A 59 9.64 8.56 15.70
C ILE A 59 8.79 7.29 15.62
N SER A 60 9.42 6.13 15.37
CA SER A 60 8.73 4.84 15.33
C SER A 60 8.02 4.53 16.65
N MET A 61 8.68 4.76 17.80
CA MET A 61 8.09 4.55 19.13
C MET A 61 6.92 5.50 19.40
N ILE A 62 7.06 6.77 19.03
CA ILE A 62 6.00 7.78 19.17
C ILE A 62 4.78 7.37 18.34
N ASP A 63 4.97 7.06 17.08
CA ASP A 63 3.89 6.71 16.17
C ASP A 63 3.22 5.38 16.57
N THR A 64 4.00 4.40 17.03
CA THR A 64 3.43 3.15 17.57
C THR A 64 2.53 3.45 18.75
N TYR A 65 3.01 4.21 19.74
CA TYR A 65 2.22 4.56 20.93
C TYR A 65 0.92 5.29 20.56
N ILE A 66 1.02 6.30 19.71
CA ILE A 66 -0.13 7.11 19.30
C ILE A 66 -1.13 6.27 18.50
N CYS A 67 -0.69 5.59 17.46
CA CYS A 67 -1.58 4.80 16.61
C CYS A 67 -2.21 3.61 17.36
N GLU A 68 -1.47 2.96 18.27
CA GLU A 68 -2.02 1.89 19.10
C GLU A 68 -3.06 2.39 20.11
N THR A 69 -2.94 3.64 20.54
CA THR A 69 -3.88 4.25 21.48
C THR A 69 -5.11 4.76 20.76
N GLU A 70 -4.93 5.48 19.66
CA GLU A 70 -6.01 6.06 18.86
C GLU A 70 -6.85 4.99 18.16
N PHE A 71 -6.17 3.99 17.58
CA PHE A 71 -6.80 2.94 16.79
C PHE A 71 -6.70 1.57 17.46
N ALA A 72 -7.07 1.50 18.74
CA ALA A 72 -6.93 0.29 19.56
C ALA A 72 -7.64 -0.92 18.90
N ASP A 73 -8.79 -0.71 18.28
CA ASP A 73 -9.59 -1.74 17.61
C ASP A 73 -8.95 -2.25 16.30
N TYR A 74 -8.05 -1.49 15.69
CA TYR A 74 -7.35 -1.87 14.46
C TYR A 74 -6.07 -2.68 14.70
N LYS A 75 -5.56 -2.76 15.92
CA LYS A 75 -4.30 -3.44 16.27
C LYS A 75 -4.24 -4.88 15.82
N ASP A 76 -5.32 -5.63 16.03
CA ASP A 76 -5.40 -7.03 15.63
C ASP A 76 -5.35 -7.18 14.10
N THR A 77 -6.01 -6.29 13.39
CA THR A 77 -5.98 -6.24 11.92
C THR A 77 -4.58 -5.93 11.41
N ALA A 78 -3.93 -4.89 11.94
CA ALA A 78 -2.56 -4.52 11.59
C ALA A 78 -1.56 -5.68 11.84
N SER A 79 -1.71 -6.38 12.97
CA SER A 79 -0.89 -7.55 13.30
C SER A 79 -1.09 -8.72 12.34
N LYS A 80 -2.35 -9.02 11.98
CA LYS A 80 -2.68 -10.06 11.00
C LYS A 80 -2.12 -9.72 9.62
N ASN A 81 -2.27 -8.48 9.19
CA ASN A 81 -1.75 -8.01 7.90
C ASN A 81 -0.21 -8.13 7.86
N ALA A 82 0.49 -7.62 8.88
CA ALA A 82 1.94 -7.73 8.96
C ALA A 82 2.41 -9.19 8.91
N LYS A 83 1.72 -10.10 9.62
CA LYS A 83 2.01 -11.53 9.56
C LYS A 83 1.76 -12.10 8.16
N ALA A 84 0.65 -11.78 7.52
CA ALA A 84 0.30 -12.28 6.20
C ALA A 84 1.34 -11.86 5.14
N TYR A 85 1.84 -10.62 5.20
CA TYR A 85 2.93 -10.16 4.33
C TYR A 85 4.22 -10.96 4.54
N VAL A 86 4.60 -11.20 5.80
CA VAL A 86 5.79 -12.00 6.11
C VAL A 86 5.62 -13.44 5.60
N ASP A 87 4.47 -14.06 5.85
CA ASP A 87 4.17 -15.41 5.40
C ASP A 87 4.24 -15.52 3.85
N ALA A 88 3.68 -14.54 3.14
CA ALA A 88 3.73 -14.49 1.67
C ALA A 88 5.17 -14.35 1.13
N PHE A 89 6.01 -13.54 1.77
CA PHE A 89 7.42 -13.45 1.41
C PHE A 89 8.17 -14.76 1.69
N ILE A 90 7.94 -15.42 2.83
CA ILE A 90 8.54 -16.72 3.13
C ILE A 90 8.16 -17.76 2.07
N GLU A 91 6.89 -17.78 1.64
CA GLU A 91 6.42 -18.65 0.56
C GLU A 91 7.09 -18.32 -0.77
N GLN A 92 7.16 -17.03 -1.14
CA GLN A 92 7.81 -16.55 -2.37
C GLN A 92 9.30 -16.92 -2.44
N TYR A 93 10.03 -16.83 -1.32
CA TYR A 93 11.45 -17.18 -1.25
C TYR A 93 11.68 -18.67 -0.98
N GLY A 94 10.62 -19.42 -0.67
CA GLY A 94 10.62 -20.87 -0.49
C GLY A 94 11.07 -21.35 0.90
N SER A 95 11.62 -20.49 1.76
CA SER A 95 11.88 -20.76 3.18
C SER A 95 12.17 -19.49 3.97
N GLU A 96 11.95 -19.55 5.28
CA GLU A 96 12.28 -18.48 6.23
C GLU A 96 13.77 -18.10 6.19
N GLU A 97 14.66 -19.08 6.05
CA GLU A 97 16.12 -18.87 5.98
C GLU A 97 16.50 -18.03 4.76
N LYS A 98 16.00 -18.39 3.57
CA LYS A 98 16.26 -17.63 2.33
C LYS A 98 15.65 -16.23 2.36
N PHE A 99 14.45 -16.10 2.92
CA PHE A 99 13.86 -14.79 3.12
C PHE A 99 14.70 -13.93 4.05
N LEU A 100 15.18 -14.47 5.18
CA LEU A 100 16.04 -13.77 6.13
C LEU A 100 17.40 -13.36 5.51
N GLU A 101 18.01 -14.21 4.69
CA GLU A 101 19.22 -13.86 3.93
C GLU A 101 18.98 -12.68 2.98
N THR A 102 17.87 -12.72 2.24
CA THR A 102 17.49 -11.63 1.33
C THR A 102 17.19 -10.35 2.11
N LEU A 103 16.44 -10.45 3.19
CA LEU A 103 16.10 -9.31 4.06
C LEU A 103 17.36 -8.60 4.55
N ARG A 104 18.35 -9.35 5.05
CA ARG A 104 19.63 -8.83 5.52
C ARG A 104 20.48 -8.21 4.42
N SER A 105 20.41 -8.75 3.21
CA SER A 105 21.20 -8.25 2.07
C SER A 105 20.61 -6.99 1.43
N GLN A 106 19.30 -6.81 1.50
CA GLN A 106 18.59 -5.73 0.82
C GLN A 106 18.05 -4.63 1.75
N THR A 107 18.05 -4.88 3.07
CA THR A 107 17.50 -3.94 4.04
C THR A 107 18.40 -3.83 5.27
N SER A 108 18.07 -2.91 6.19
CA SER A 108 18.72 -2.79 7.50
C SER A 108 18.22 -3.81 8.54
N TYR A 109 17.15 -4.56 8.24
CA TYR A 109 16.55 -5.49 9.19
C TYR A 109 17.36 -6.76 9.35
N GLN A 110 17.70 -7.11 10.60
CA GLN A 110 18.51 -8.29 10.93
C GLN A 110 17.68 -9.51 11.31
N THR A 111 16.39 -9.34 11.59
CA THR A 111 15.45 -10.39 11.98
C THR A 111 14.11 -10.20 11.29
N ILE A 112 13.41 -11.30 11.04
CA ILE A 112 12.04 -11.28 10.50
C ILE A 112 11.08 -10.58 11.48
N GLU A 113 11.30 -10.75 12.78
CA GLU A 113 10.46 -10.08 13.79
C GLU A 113 10.61 -8.55 13.74
N ALA A 114 11.83 -8.02 13.58
CA ALA A 114 12.03 -6.57 13.41
C ALA A 114 11.33 -6.05 12.14
N TYR A 115 11.37 -6.80 11.05
CA TYR A 115 10.67 -6.46 9.82
C TYR A 115 9.14 -6.54 9.98
N LYS A 116 8.65 -7.56 10.69
CA LYS A 116 7.22 -7.69 11.00
C LYS A 116 6.71 -6.52 11.84
N ASN A 117 7.51 -6.05 12.81
CA ASN A 117 7.16 -4.88 13.61
C ASN A 117 7.13 -3.59 12.78
N TYR A 118 8.03 -3.45 11.80
CA TYR A 118 7.96 -2.37 10.82
C TYR A 118 6.66 -2.43 10.00
N LEU A 119 6.30 -3.60 9.47
CA LEU A 119 5.05 -3.78 8.72
C LEU A 119 3.81 -3.52 9.58
N TYR A 120 3.86 -3.92 10.85
CA TYR A 120 2.79 -3.62 11.81
C TYR A 120 2.58 -2.12 11.98
N LEU A 121 3.67 -1.37 12.24
CA LEU A 121 3.59 0.08 12.34
C LEU A 121 3.15 0.73 11.02
N ALA A 122 3.65 0.26 9.89
CA ALA A 122 3.25 0.77 8.58
C ALA A 122 1.73 0.59 8.33
N ASN A 123 1.15 -0.54 8.74
CA ASN A 123 -0.30 -0.76 8.68
C ASN A 123 -1.07 0.22 9.59
N LEU A 124 -0.59 0.44 10.81
CA LEU A 124 -1.20 1.41 11.74
C LEU A 124 -1.13 2.84 11.19
N GLN A 125 0.01 3.23 10.63
CA GLN A 125 0.19 4.57 10.03
C GLN A 125 -0.69 4.75 8.79
N SER A 126 -0.82 3.72 7.94
CA SER A 126 -1.73 3.76 6.79
C SER A 126 -3.17 3.98 7.23
N HIS A 127 -3.63 3.23 8.21
CA HIS A 127 -4.97 3.40 8.77
C HIS A 127 -5.17 4.80 9.37
N ALA A 128 -4.19 5.33 10.11
CA ALA A 128 -4.24 6.69 10.65
C ALA A 128 -4.35 7.75 9.53
N ILE A 129 -3.67 7.56 8.40
CA ILE A 129 -3.75 8.45 7.24
C ILE A 129 -5.14 8.39 6.61
N GLU A 130 -5.71 7.21 6.48
CA GLU A 130 -7.06 7.00 5.94
C GLU A 130 -8.13 7.66 6.82
N GLU A 131 -8.08 7.44 8.13
CA GLU A 131 -9.03 8.05 9.07
C GLU A 131 -8.88 9.58 9.10
N TYR A 132 -7.63 10.10 9.11
CA TYR A 132 -7.41 11.53 8.98
C TYR A 132 -8.01 12.10 7.69
N ALA A 133 -7.87 11.41 6.56
CA ALA A 133 -8.44 11.84 5.30
C ALA A 133 -9.98 11.85 5.34
N LYS A 134 -10.60 10.82 5.89
CA LYS A 134 -12.06 10.75 6.10
C LYS A 134 -12.58 11.89 6.97
N ASP A 135 -11.82 12.32 7.98
CA ASP A 135 -12.19 13.43 8.85
C ASP A 135 -12.10 14.81 8.18
N LYS A 136 -11.41 14.90 7.04
CA LYS A 136 -11.39 16.12 6.23
C LYS A 136 -12.63 16.25 5.34
N ILE A 137 -13.39 15.17 5.13
CA ILE A 137 -14.55 15.16 4.25
C ILE A 137 -15.74 15.76 4.97
N THR A 138 -16.31 16.80 4.40
CA THR A 138 -17.46 17.50 4.93
C THR A 138 -18.80 16.87 4.49
N ASP A 139 -19.86 17.06 5.28
CA ASP A 139 -21.22 16.64 4.88
C ASP A 139 -21.62 17.22 3.51
N LYS A 140 -21.26 18.47 3.23
CA LYS A 140 -21.53 19.11 1.95
C LYS A 140 -20.85 18.40 0.77
N GLU A 141 -19.59 17.99 0.93
CA GLU A 141 -18.87 17.23 -0.11
C GLU A 141 -19.53 15.88 -0.36
N MET A 142 -19.97 15.21 0.70
CA MET A 142 -20.71 13.94 0.58
C MET A 142 -22.07 14.13 -0.12
N GLU A 143 -22.81 15.17 0.20
CA GLU A 143 -24.08 15.48 -0.47
C GLU A 143 -23.88 15.86 -1.95
N ASP A 144 -22.85 16.65 -2.25
CA ASP A 144 -22.51 17.06 -3.62
C ASP A 144 -22.07 15.82 -4.43
N TYR A 145 -21.25 14.92 -3.86
CA TYR A 145 -20.90 13.65 -4.49
C TYR A 145 -22.12 12.77 -4.75
N TYR A 146 -22.98 12.59 -3.72
CA TYR A 146 -24.18 11.81 -3.86
C TYR A 146 -25.09 12.35 -4.97
N LYS A 147 -25.25 13.66 -5.04
CA LYS A 147 -26.12 14.31 -6.04
C LYS A 147 -25.58 14.18 -7.46
N ASN A 148 -24.28 14.38 -7.65
CA ASN A 148 -23.69 14.62 -8.96
C ASN A 148 -22.92 13.41 -9.51
N GLU A 149 -22.34 12.57 -8.64
CA GLU A 149 -21.43 11.49 -9.03
C GLU A 149 -21.96 10.11 -8.67
N ALA A 150 -22.59 9.94 -7.50
CA ALA A 150 -23.07 8.64 -7.08
C ALA A 150 -24.14 8.09 -8.04
N ILE A 151 -24.01 6.83 -8.35
CA ILE A 151 -24.88 6.08 -9.26
C ILE A 151 -25.48 4.88 -8.55
N GLY A 152 -26.52 4.29 -9.15
CA GLY A 152 -26.97 2.95 -8.76
C GLY A 152 -25.95 1.90 -9.20
N ASP A 153 -25.92 0.78 -8.49
CA ASP A 153 -25.08 -0.34 -8.87
C ASP A 153 -25.41 -0.82 -10.30
N MET A 154 -24.45 -1.43 -10.95
CA MET A 154 -24.63 -1.97 -12.31
C MET A 154 -24.15 -3.41 -12.35
N GLU A 155 -24.83 -4.26 -13.10
CA GLU A 155 -24.29 -5.56 -13.50
C GLU A 155 -23.53 -5.40 -14.82
N ILE A 156 -22.25 -5.72 -14.78
CA ILE A 156 -21.33 -5.58 -15.90
C ILE A 156 -20.63 -6.91 -16.16
N SER A 157 -20.48 -7.22 -17.43
CA SER A 157 -19.56 -8.26 -17.90
C SER A 157 -18.44 -7.62 -18.72
N HIS A 158 -17.23 -8.17 -18.66
CA HIS A 158 -16.11 -7.70 -19.44
C HIS A 158 -15.38 -8.81 -20.19
N ILE A 159 -14.69 -8.44 -21.25
CA ILE A 159 -13.73 -9.27 -21.98
C ILE A 159 -12.39 -8.53 -21.92
N LEU A 160 -11.43 -9.09 -21.17
CA LEU A 160 -10.09 -8.54 -21.05
C LEU A 160 -9.17 -9.13 -22.13
N ILE A 161 -8.51 -8.28 -22.89
CA ILE A 161 -7.48 -8.65 -23.85
C ILE A 161 -6.16 -8.03 -23.42
N THR A 162 -5.18 -8.85 -23.09
CA THR A 162 -3.85 -8.40 -22.70
C THR A 162 -2.86 -8.53 -23.85
N SER A 163 -1.80 -7.72 -23.83
CA SER A 163 -0.67 -7.90 -24.74
C SER A 163 0.20 -9.07 -24.22
N ASP A 164 0.42 -10.08 -25.08
CA ASP A 164 1.31 -11.20 -24.75
C ASP A 164 2.78 -10.76 -24.94
N THR A 165 3.36 -9.98 -24.01
CA THR A 165 4.75 -9.56 -24.03
C THR A 165 5.63 -10.47 -23.17
N LYS A 166 6.83 -10.82 -23.66
CA LYS A 166 7.84 -11.53 -22.87
C LYS A 166 8.56 -10.53 -21.94
N GLU A 167 9.00 -10.97 -20.77
CA GLU A 167 9.73 -10.14 -19.77
C GLU A 167 10.94 -9.35 -20.32
N LYS A 168 11.47 -9.72 -21.49
CA LYS A 168 12.63 -9.07 -22.13
C LYS A 168 12.32 -8.64 -23.57
N ALA A 169 11.07 -8.32 -23.87
CA ALA A 169 10.69 -7.86 -25.21
C ALA A 169 11.31 -6.49 -25.52
N THR A 170 11.76 -6.31 -26.76
CA THR A 170 12.19 -4.99 -27.25
C THR A 170 11.01 -4.04 -27.36
N SER A 171 11.28 -2.72 -27.42
CA SER A 171 10.24 -1.70 -27.58
C SER A 171 9.35 -1.94 -28.82
N ASP A 172 9.91 -2.47 -29.90
CA ASP A 172 9.15 -2.75 -31.14
C ASP A 172 8.30 -4.02 -31.00
N GLU A 173 8.79 -5.06 -30.29
CA GLU A 173 8.00 -6.25 -29.97
C GLU A 173 6.84 -5.92 -29.02
N GLN A 174 7.04 -5.01 -28.08
CA GLN A 174 5.99 -4.51 -27.16
C GLN A 174 4.89 -3.81 -27.97
N LYS A 175 5.26 -2.86 -28.83
CA LYS A 175 4.30 -2.14 -29.71
C LYS A 175 3.53 -3.07 -30.64
N GLU A 176 4.19 -4.09 -31.19
CA GLU A 176 3.53 -5.09 -32.02
C GLU A 176 2.53 -5.94 -31.22
N ALA A 177 2.88 -6.34 -29.99
CA ALA A 177 2.00 -7.11 -29.12
C ALA A 177 0.79 -6.27 -28.68
N GLU A 178 0.99 -5.00 -28.32
CA GLU A 178 -0.09 -4.06 -28.00
C GLU A 178 -1.03 -3.87 -29.18
N LYS A 179 -0.48 -3.68 -30.39
CA LYS A 179 -1.28 -3.57 -31.59
C LYS A 179 -2.14 -4.82 -31.82
N LYS A 180 -1.56 -6.02 -31.71
CA LYS A 180 -2.30 -7.28 -31.84
C LYS A 180 -3.41 -7.43 -30.81
N ALA A 181 -3.15 -7.04 -29.57
CA ALA A 181 -4.16 -7.05 -28.51
C ALA A 181 -5.31 -6.09 -28.84
N LYS A 182 -4.99 -4.88 -29.30
CA LYS A 182 -5.98 -3.90 -29.73
C LYS A 182 -6.80 -4.37 -30.92
N ASP A 183 -6.16 -5.00 -31.91
CA ASP A 183 -6.84 -5.57 -33.07
C ASP A 183 -7.80 -6.70 -32.66
N LYS A 184 -7.42 -7.58 -31.72
CA LYS A 184 -8.31 -8.61 -31.15
C LYS A 184 -9.51 -8.01 -30.41
N ALA A 185 -9.29 -6.94 -29.62
CA ALA A 185 -10.40 -6.27 -28.93
C ALA A 185 -11.41 -5.66 -29.94
N ASN A 186 -10.92 -5.07 -31.03
CA ASN A 186 -11.77 -4.58 -32.12
C ASN A 186 -12.51 -5.72 -32.84
N GLU A 187 -11.87 -6.88 -33.04
CA GLU A 187 -12.51 -8.07 -33.62
C GLU A 187 -13.70 -8.52 -32.75
N VAL A 188 -13.56 -8.50 -31.41
CA VAL A 188 -14.66 -8.82 -30.48
C VAL A 188 -15.83 -7.85 -30.70
N ILE A 189 -15.57 -6.53 -30.80
CA ILE A 189 -16.61 -5.53 -31.09
C ILE A 189 -17.27 -5.78 -32.44
N GLU A 190 -16.51 -6.12 -33.49
CA GLU A 190 -17.06 -6.44 -34.81
C GLU A 190 -17.97 -7.69 -34.76
N LYS A 191 -17.56 -8.74 -34.04
CA LYS A 191 -18.39 -9.95 -33.84
C LYS A 191 -19.70 -9.61 -33.13
N LEU A 192 -19.68 -8.76 -32.10
CA LEU A 192 -20.89 -8.28 -31.43
C LEU A 192 -21.77 -7.44 -32.37
N ASN A 193 -21.18 -6.53 -33.16
CA ASN A 193 -21.91 -5.75 -34.14
C ASN A 193 -22.60 -6.63 -35.21
N ASN A 194 -21.93 -7.66 -35.66
CA ASN A 194 -22.48 -8.61 -36.62
C ASN A 194 -23.61 -9.46 -35.98
N ALA A 195 -23.40 -9.95 -34.78
CA ALA A 195 -24.45 -10.66 -34.04
C ALA A 195 -25.70 -9.80 -33.84
N LYS A 196 -25.54 -8.51 -33.51
CA LYS A 196 -26.65 -7.55 -33.37
C LYS A 196 -27.39 -7.34 -34.69
N LYS A 197 -26.67 -7.22 -35.85
CA LYS A 197 -27.30 -7.10 -37.15
C LYS A 197 -28.08 -8.35 -37.55
N GLU A 198 -27.61 -9.52 -37.10
CA GLU A 198 -28.25 -10.83 -37.37
C GLU A 198 -29.39 -11.11 -36.41
N GLY A 199 -29.68 -10.24 -35.44
CA GLY A 199 -30.74 -10.41 -34.44
C GLY A 199 -30.44 -11.49 -33.39
N LYS A 200 -29.16 -11.84 -33.20
CA LYS A 200 -28.73 -12.80 -32.17
C LYS A 200 -28.80 -12.19 -30.77
N ASP A 201 -28.95 -13.02 -29.78
CA ASP A 201 -28.86 -12.63 -28.38
C ASP A 201 -27.44 -12.13 -28.07
N ILE A 202 -27.34 -10.85 -27.72
CA ILE A 202 -26.09 -10.19 -27.44
C ILE A 202 -25.47 -10.71 -26.14
N THR A 203 -26.28 -11.02 -25.13
CA THR A 203 -25.78 -11.53 -23.85
C THR A 203 -25.12 -12.90 -24.02
N GLU A 204 -25.78 -13.81 -24.76
CA GLU A 204 -25.23 -15.14 -25.04
C GLU A 204 -24.03 -15.07 -25.99
N THR A 205 -24.04 -14.16 -26.96
CA THR A 205 -22.89 -13.91 -27.83
C THR A 205 -21.72 -13.40 -27.02
N PHE A 206 -21.94 -12.43 -26.13
CA PHE A 206 -20.89 -11.86 -25.26
C PHE A 206 -20.26 -12.93 -24.34
N LYS A 207 -21.08 -13.78 -23.72
CA LYS A 207 -20.59 -14.89 -22.89
C LYS A 207 -19.69 -15.86 -23.70
N SER A 208 -20.07 -16.17 -24.93
CA SER A 208 -19.29 -17.04 -25.81
C SER A 208 -17.94 -16.40 -26.18
N LEU A 209 -17.96 -15.09 -26.49
CA LEU A 209 -16.76 -14.33 -26.80
C LEU A 209 -15.87 -14.13 -25.57
N ALA A 210 -16.45 -13.96 -24.38
CA ALA A 210 -15.69 -13.90 -23.13
C ALA A 210 -14.89 -15.20 -22.91
N LYS A 211 -15.52 -16.34 -23.11
CA LYS A 211 -14.85 -17.64 -22.99
C LYS A 211 -13.74 -17.83 -24.03
N GLU A 212 -13.94 -17.32 -25.27
CA GLU A 212 -12.99 -17.47 -26.37
C GLU A 212 -11.81 -16.49 -26.27
N TYR A 213 -12.05 -15.22 -25.89
CA TYR A 213 -11.08 -14.14 -26.03
C TYR A 213 -10.53 -13.64 -24.70
N SER A 214 -11.29 -13.73 -23.58
CA SER A 214 -10.90 -13.08 -22.34
C SER A 214 -9.68 -13.74 -21.71
N LYS A 215 -8.78 -12.91 -21.23
CA LYS A 215 -7.59 -13.28 -20.44
C LYS A 215 -7.85 -13.17 -18.93
N ASP A 216 -9.05 -12.79 -18.52
CA ASP A 216 -9.44 -12.81 -17.12
C ASP A 216 -9.94 -14.21 -16.72
N ASP A 217 -9.05 -14.98 -16.10
CA ASP A 217 -9.34 -16.35 -15.65
C ASP A 217 -10.43 -16.41 -14.57
N ALA A 218 -10.67 -15.34 -13.82
CA ALA A 218 -11.67 -15.29 -12.77
C ALA A 218 -13.11 -15.22 -13.33
N THR A 219 -13.29 -14.60 -14.50
CA THR A 219 -14.62 -14.31 -15.05
C THR A 219 -14.90 -14.94 -16.42
N LYS A 220 -13.89 -15.29 -17.23
CA LYS A 220 -14.08 -15.79 -18.60
C LYS A 220 -15.07 -16.95 -18.72
N ASP A 221 -14.98 -17.93 -17.82
CA ASP A 221 -15.89 -19.10 -17.81
C ASP A 221 -17.28 -18.80 -17.25
N LYS A 222 -17.43 -17.61 -16.64
CA LYS A 222 -18.72 -17.07 -16.15
C LYS A 222 -19.30 -16.03 -17.13
N GLY A 223 -18.85 -16.06 -18.40
CA GLY A 223 -19.28 -15.12 -19.41
C GLY A 223 -18.75 -13.67 -19.23
N GLY A 224 -17.63 -13.53 -18.52
CA GLY A 224 -17.02 -12.25 -18.21
C GLY A 224 -17.70 -11.48 -17.08
N ALA A 225 -18.60 -12.08 -16.31
CA ALA A 225 -19.42 -11.39 -15.30
C ALA A 225 -18.57 -10.89 -14.13
N LEU A 226 -18.52 -9.57 -13.94
CA LEU A 226 -17.96 -8.90 -12.75
C LEU A 226 -18.98 -8.87 -11.60
N GLY A 227 -20.24 -9.13 -11.90
CA GLY A 227 -21.34 -9.07 -10.94
C GLY A 227 -21.93 -7.68 -10.80
N LYS A 228 -22.52 -7.44 -9.65
CA LYS A 228 -23.12 -6.14 -9.25
C LYS A 228 -22.00 -5.29 -8.68
N ILE A 229 -21.68 -4.19 -9.33
CA ILE A 229 -20.55 -3.32 -8.98
C ILE A 229 -20.93 -1.83 -9.01
N ASN A 230 -20.17 -1.05 -8.25
CA ASN A 230 -20.16 0.40 -8.21
C ASN A 230 -18.72 0.89 -8.01
N TYR A 231 -18.49 2.20 -7.99
CA TYR A 231 -17.19 2.76 -7.60
C TYR A 231 -16.75 2.26 -6.24
N GLY A 232 -15.46 1.92 -6.12
CA GLY A 232 -14.86 1.40 -4.91
C GLY A 232 -15.14 -0.10 -4.61
N ASP A 233 -15.91 -0.80 -5.47
CA ASP A 233 -16.12 -2.25 -5.30
C ASP A 233 -14.99 -3.10 -5.90
N LEU A 234 -14.26 -2.52 -6.84
CA LEU A 234 -13.09 -3.11 -7.51
C LEU A 234 -11.90 -2.15 -7.34
N SER A 235 -10.69 -2.61 -7.70
CA SER A 235 -9.53 -1.71 -7.73
C SER A 235 -9.74 -0.55 -8.70
N ASP A 236 -9.04 0.58 -8.48
CA ASP A 236 -9.09 1.78 -9.32
C ASP A 236 -8.90 1.48 -10.82
N ASP A 237 -8.19 0.36 -11.15
CA ASP A 237 -7.99 -0.10 -12.53
C ASP A 237 -9.30 -0.39 -13.28
N TYR A 238 -10.42 -0.51 -12.57
CA TYR A 238 -11.74 -0.76 -13.15
C TYR A 238 -12.63 0.48 -13.24
N ASP A 239 -12.20 1.63 -12.75
CA ASP A 239 -12.99 2.86 -12.77
C ASP A 239 -13.36 3.29 -14.21
N GLU A 240 -12.46 3.11 -15.18
CA GLU A 240 -12.73 3.37 -16.59
C GLU A 240 -13.83 2.48 -17.17
N LEU A 241 -13.96 1.25 -16.65
CA LEU A 241 -15.06 0.35 -17.03
C LEU A 241 -16.38 0.84 -16.47
N ILE A 242 -16.40 1.32 -15.24
CA ILE A 242 -17.58 1.89 -14.59
C ILE A 242 -18.01 3.17 -15.32
N ASP A 243 -17.07 4.05 -15.65
CA ASP A 243 -17.32 5.26 -16.43
C ASP A 243 -17.86 4.99 -17.83
N ALA A 244 -17.37 3.94 -18.48
CA ALA A 244 -17.92 3.52 -19.77
C ALA A 244 -19.31 2.90 -19.61
N ALA A 245 -19.55 2.06 -18.59
CA ALA A 245 -20.83 1.43 -18.33
C ALA A 245 -21.93 2.42 -17.97
N LYS A 246 -21.61 3.53 -17.28
CA LYS A 246 -22.56 4.63 -17.00
C LYS A 246 -23.23 5.17 -18.28
N LYS A 247 -22.51 5.18 -19.39
CA LYS A 247 -22.95 5.72 -20.67
C LYS A 247 -23.79 4.73 -21.47
N LEU A 248 -23.78 3.44 -21.10
CA LEU A 248 -24.54 2.39 -21.77
C LEU A 248 -25.95 2.26 -21.14
N LYS A 249 -26.91 1.85 -21.97
CA LYS A 249 -28.21 1.34 -21.49
C LYS A 249 -28.09 -0.16 -21.16
N ASP A 250 -29.05 -0.67 -20.40
CA ASP A 250 -29.13 -2.10 -20.10
C ASP A 250 -29.27 -2.90 -21.40
N GLY A 251 -28.45 -3.94 -21.55
CA GLY A 251 -28.32 -4.75 -22.76
C GLY A 251 -27.36 -4.19 -23.81
N GLU A 252 -26.75 -3.01 -23.58
CA GLU A 252 -25.76 -2.43 -24.50
C GLU A 252 -24.34 -2.82 -24.15
N TYR A 253 -23.50 -2.97 -25.17
CA TYR A 253 -22.05 -3.20 -25.04
C TYR A 253 -21.25 -2.00 -25.56
N SER A 254 -20.00 -1.88 -25.13
CA SER A 254 -19.10 -0.82 -25.58
C SER A 254 -18.79 -0.97 -27.07
N THR A 255 -19.02 0.09 -27.85
CA THR A 255 -18.73 0.15 -29.28
C THR A 255 -17.31 0.59 -29.59
N SER A 256 -16.53 0.92 -28.56
CA SER A 256 -15.10 1.19 -28.59
C SER A 256 -14.42 0.40 -27.46
N ILE A 257 -13.14 0.11 -27.64
CA ILE A 257 -12.33 -0.49 -26.59
C ILE A 257 -12.13 0.48 -25.44
N ILE A 258 -12.07 -0.05 -24.21
CA ILE A 258 -11.71 0.68 -23.00
C ILE A 258 -10.30 0.23 -22.64
N THR A 259 -9.41 1.18 -22.35
CA THR A 259 -8.03 0.89 -22.00
C THR A 259 -7.81 1.14 -20.53
N THR A 260 -7.26 0.18 -19.82
CA THR A 260 -6.82 0.28 -18.43
C THR A 260 -5.36 -0.18 -18.31
N GLU A 261 -4.77 -0.12 -17.13
CA GLU A 261 -3.45 -0.70 -16.89
C GLU A 261 -3.42 -2.24 -17.08
N LEU A 262 -4.55 -2.91 -16.91
CA LEU A 262 -4.69 -4.35 -17.14
C LEU A 262 -4.71 -4.74 -18.62
N GLY A 263 -5.06 -3.82 -19.52
CA GLY A 263 -5.14 -4.07 -20.97
C GLY A 263 -6.37 -3.43 -21.63
N TYR A 264 -6.87 -4.11 -22.66
CA TYR A 264 -8.02 -3.66 -23.45
C TYR A 264 -9.28 -4.41 -23.07
N HIS A 265 -10.35 -3.66 -22.81
CA HIS A 265 -11.63 -4.23 -22.39
C HIS A 265 -12.75 -3.93 -23.41
N VAL A 266 -13.63 -4.89 -23.56
CA VAL A 266 -14.98 -4.71 -24.10
C VAL A 266 -15.96 -5.05 -23.01
N ILE A 267 -16.97 -4.22 -22.76
CA ILE A 267 -17.95 -4.42 -21.67
C ILE A 267 -19.36 -4.58 -22.21
N LEU A 268 -20.18 -5.29 -21.47
CA LEU A 268 -21.63 -5.38 -21.60
C LEU A 268 -22.28 -4.99 -20.29
N LYS A 269 -23.16 -3.98 -20.31
CA LYS A 269 -24.01 -3.68 -19.15
C LYS A 269 -25.32 -4.45 -19.27
N THR A 270 -25.60 -5.30 -18.29
CA THR A 270 -26.81 -6.12 -18.30
C THR A 270 -27.96 -5.52 -17.50
N LYS A 271 -27.63 -4.77 -16.44
CA LYS A 271 -28.64 -4.19 -15.56
C LYS A 271 -28.12 -2.96 -14.83
N THR A 272 -29.01 -2.00 -14.62
CA THR A 272 -28.82 -0.84 -13.72
C THR A 272 -29.81 -0.94 -12.57
N TYR A 273 -29.33 -0.73 -11.35
CA TYR A 273 -30.16 -0.67 -10.14
C TYR A 273 -30.43 0.78 -9.78
N GLU A 274 -31.54 1.02 -9.08
CA GLU A 274 -31.80 2.34 -8.53
C GLU A 274 -30.71 2.74 -7.54
N LYS A 275 -30.37 4.03 -7.54
CA LYS A 275 -29.42 4.59 -6.59
C LYS A 275 -30.02 4.50 -5.19
N ASP A 276 -29.25 3.95 -4.26
CA ASP A 276 -29.64 3.84 -2.86
C ASP A 276 -29.77 5.24 -2.21
N THR A 277 -30.46 5.34 -1.08
CA THR A 277 -30.61 6.61 -0.37
C THR A 277 -29.28 7.12 0.15
N PHE A 278 -29.16 8.45 0.31
CA PHE A 278 -27.93 9.05 0.84
C PHE A 278 -27.54 8.47 2.19
N ASP A 279 -28.51 8.28 3.08
CA ASP A 279 -28.24 7.75 4.43
C ASP A 279 -27.66 6.33 4.39
N ASN A 280 -28.06 5.51 3.43
CA ASN A 280 -27.57 4.14 3.28
C ASN A 280 -26.15 4.07 2.70
N VAL A 281 -25.73 5.08 1.92
CA VAL A 281 -24.44 5.07 1.23
C VAL A 281 -23.46 6.11 1.78
N LYS A 282 -23.86 6.88 2.79
CA LYS A 282 -23.07 7.98 3.36
C LYS A 282 -21.67 7.55 3.78
N ASP A 283 -21.56 6.42 4.49
CA ASP A 283 -20.28 5.92 4.97
C ASP A 283 -19.38 5.49 3.81
N LYS A 284 -19.94 4.80 2.81
CA LYS A 284 -19.19 4.43 1.59
C LYS A 284 -18.74 5.66 0.80
N ILE A 285 -19.58 6.70 0.72
CA ILE A 285 -19.19 7.98 0.09
C ILE A 285 -18.05 8.63 0.85
N LYS A 286 -18.11 8.66 2.18
CA LYS A 286 -17.03 9.20 3.02
C LYS A 286 -15.73 8.46 2.79
N GLU A 287 -15.78 7.14 2.68
CA GLU A 287 -14.63 6.30 2.35
C GLU A 287 -14.05 6.64 0.97
N THR A 288 -14.87 6.61 -0.08
CA THR A 288 -14.46 6.97 -1.45
C THR A 288 -13.83 8.37 -1.54
N LEU A 289 -14.42 9.35 -0.88
CA LEU A 289 -13.89 10.72 -0.86
C LEU A 289 -12.60 10.81 -0.02
N GLY A 290 -12.49 10.03 1.05
CA GLY A 290 -11.27 9.90 1.85
C GLY A 290 -10.11 9.34 1.03
N GLU A 291 -10.33 8.27 0.26
CA GLU A 291 -9.36 7.70 -0.67
C GLU A 291 -8.92 8.72 -1.74
N ARG A 292 -9.88 9.43 -2.34
CA ARG A 292 -9.58 10.53 -3.28
C ARG A 292 -8.74 11.63 -2.61
N TYR A 293 -9.04 11.96 -1.36
CA TYR A 293 -8.27 12.94 -0.60
C TYR A 293 -6.82 12.46 -0.40
N VAL A 294 -6.61 11.19 -0.04
CA VAL A 294 -5.27 10.58 0.06
C VAL A 294 -4.55 10.66 -1.29
N LYS A 295 -5.17 10.22 -2.36
CA LYS A 295 -4.61 10.21 -3.72
C LYS A 295 -4.19 11.62 -4.18
N ASN A 296 -5.06 12.62 -3.97
CA ASN A 296 -4.79 14.01 -4.35
C ASN A 296 -3.70 14.67 -3.50
N ASN A 297 -3.43 14.15 -2.31
CA ASN A 297 -2.45 14.69 -1.36
C ASN A 297 -1.27 13.74 -1.10
N GLN A 298 -1.05 12.73 -1.94
CA GLN A 298 -0.09 11.63 -1.74
C GLN A 298 1.32 12.09 -1.31
N ASN A 299 1.78 13.25 -1.78
CA ASN A 299 3.11 13.79 -1.46
C ASN A 299 3.21 14.36 -0.03
N SER A 300 2.08 14.66 0.63
CA SER A 300 2.07 15.39 1.91
C SER A 300 1.22 14.72 2.99
N ILE A 301 0.26 13.88 2.60
CA ILE A 301 -0.77 13.38 3.52
C ILE A 301 -0.18 12.58 4.69
N GLY A 302 0.83 11.74 4.43
CA GLY A 302 1.46 10.93 5.47
C GLY A 302 2.08 11.80 6.57
N LEU A 303 2.89 12.81 6.17
CA LEU A 303 3.46 13.74 7.15
C LEU A 303 2.38 14.53 7.89
N THR A 304 1.38 15.03 7.14
CA THR A 304 0.33 15.90 7.69
C THR A 304 -0.55 15.16 8.69
N ALA A 305 -0.97 13.94 8.38
CA ALA A 305 -1.79 13.10 9.26
C ALA A 305 -1.04 12.74 10.55
N LEU A 306 0.21 12.23 10.43
CA LEU A 306 0.98 11.85 11.60
C LEU A 306 1.35 13.06 12.48
N GLN A 307 1.62 14.23 11.88
CA GLN A 307 1.82 15.47 12.64
C GLN A 307 0.54 15.92 13.37
N HIS A 308 -0.63 15.73 12.76
CA HIS A 308 -1.91 16.02 13.40
C HIS A 308 -2.07 15.20 14.68
N TYR A 309 -1.92 13.87 14.63
CA TYR A 309 -2.05 13.02 15.81
C TYR A 309 -0.98 13.30 16.86
N ARG A 310 0.28 13.50 16.46
CA ARG A 310 1.36 13.88 17.40
C ARG A 310 1.03 15.17 18.17
N LYS A 311 0.41 16.13 17.49
CA LYS A 311 -0.04 17.38 18.10
C LYS A 311 -1.24 17.18 19.04
N GLU A 312 -2.24 16.39 18.63
CA GLU A 312 -3.42 16.10 19.45
C GLU A 312 -3.05 15.38 20.74
N TYR A 313 -2.07 14.48 20.67
CA TYR A 313 -1.53 13.78 21.84
C TYR A 313 -0.56 14.65 22.67
N GLY A 314 -0.36 15.92 22.31
CA GLY A 314 0.51 16.83 23.05
C GLY A 314 1.96 16.35 23.11
N MET A 315 2.46 15.71 22.03
CA MET A 315 3.80 15.12 21.98
C MET A 315 4.89 16.18 22.21
N GLU A 316 5.72 15.97 23.21
CA GLU A 316 6.88 16.81 23.51
C GLU A 316 8.14 15.96 23.66
N ILE A 317 9.20 16.32 22.92
CA ILE A 317 10.51 15.67 23.03
C ILE A 317 11.33 16.41 24.07
N GLN A 318 11.62 15.77 25.22
CA GLN A 318 12.34 16.38 26.34
C GLN A 318 13.85 16.46 26.10
N ASP A 319 14.43 15.53 25.34
CA ASP A 319 15.84 15.56 24.96
C ASP A 319 16.07 16.63 23.90
N LYS A 320 16.88 17.64 24.23
CA LYS A 320 17.12 18.82 23.36
C LYS A 320 17.77 18.48 22.04
N GLU A 321 18.66 17.48 22.02
CA GLU A 321 19.33 17.05 20.79
C GLU A 321 18.33 16.33 19.86
N MET A 322 17.55 15.40 20.40
CA MET A 322 16.48 14.72 19.67
C MET A 322 15.41 15.70 19.18
N GLN A 323 15.04 16.68 19.99
CA GLN A 323 14.09 17.73 19.61
C GLN A 323 14.59 18.52 18.40
N LYS A 324 15.89 18.90 18.40
CA LYS A 324 16.52 19.61 17.27
C LYS A 324 16.56 18.73 16.01
N GLN A 325 16.96 17.47 16.14
CA GLN A 325 16.98 16.52 15.02
C GLN A 325 15.57 16.32 14.44
N TYR A 326 14.57 16.13 15.28
CA TYR A 326 13.17 16.02 14.89
C TYR A 326 12.68 17.29 14.14
N SER A 327 12.98 18.47 14.68
CA SER A 327 12.61 19.75 14.04
C SER A 327 13.22 19.89 12.64
N ASN A 328 14.49 19.53 12.50
CA ASN A 328 15.18 19.54 11.20
C ASN A 328 14.57 18.51 10.23
N TYR A 329 14.24 17.32 10.72
CA TYR A 329 13.55 16.29 9.92
C TYR A 329 12.23 16.82 9.35
N ILE A 330 11.38 17.41 10.18
CA ILE A 330 10.10 17.98 9.76
C ILE A 330 10.29 19.12 8.75
N GLN A 331 11.23 20.03 9.00
CA GLN A 331 11.52 21.13 8.06
C GLN A 331 11.99 20.63 6.70
N ASN A 332 12.88 19.63 6.68
CA ASN A 332 13.37 19.04 5.44
C ASN A 332 12.24 18.30 4.68
N ALA A 333 11.39 17.59 5.38
CA ALA A 333 10.24 16.90 4.79
C ALA A 333 9.25 17.91 4.15
N LEU A 334 8.94 19.00 4.87
CA LEU A 334 8.07 20.07 4.33
C LEU A 334 8.69 20.75 3.11
N ALA A 335 9.99 21.03 3.14
CA ALA A 335 10.70 21.63 1.99
C ALA A 335 10.67 20.69 0.77
N SER A 336 10.80 19.38 0.97
CA SER A 336 10.72 18.38 -0.09
C SER A 336 9.32 18.33 -0.72
N ILE A 337 8.28 18.40 0.09
CA ILE A 337 6.88 18.46 -0.38
C ILE A 337 6.65 19.70 -1.24
N GLN A 338 7.10 20.87 -0.78
CA GLN A 338 6.96 22.13 -1.54
C GLN A 338 7.67 22.07 -2.90
N ASN A 339 8.89 21.52 -2.93
CA ASN A 339 9.67 21.40 -4.16
C ASN A 339 9.01 20.44 -5.18
N ASN A 340 8.41 19.36 -4.71
CA ASN A 340 7.71 18.40 -5.56
C ASN A 340 6.44 19.02 -6.16
N ASN A 341 5.64 19.72 -5.37
CA ASN A 341 4.43 20.40 -5.84
C ASN A 341 4.74 21.49 -6.88
N THR A 342 5.89 22.17 -6.77
CA THR A 342 6.32 23.17 -7.75
C THR A 342 6.72 22.54 -9.09
N LYS A 343 7.33 21.35 -9.07
CA LYS A 343 7.71 20.62 -10.29
C LYS A 343 6.52 20.06 -11.04
N THR A 344 5.50 19.58 -10.33
CA THR A 344 4.28 19.03 -10.93
C THR A 344 3.52 20.14 -11.68
N ASN A 345 3.34 21.31 -11.06
CA ASN A 345 2.66 22.46 -11.67
C ASN A 345 3.38 23.03 -12.89
N THR A 346 4.71 22.87 -13.01
CA THR A 346 5.47 23.32 -14.18
C THR A 346 5.43 22.34 -15.35
N ASN A 347 5.09 21.10 -15.13
CA ASN A 347 4.93 20.09 -16.19
C ASN A 347 3.51 20.06 -16.79
N GLU A 348 2.49 20.48 -16.04
CA GLU A 348 1.11 20.61 -16.54
C GLU A 348 0.87 21.90 -17.34
N SER A 349 1.82 22.83 -17.32
CA SER A 349 1.74 24.10 -18.05
C SER A 349 2.56 24.12 -19.37
N LYS A 350 3.03 22.98 -19.84
CA LYS A 350 3.70 22.79 -21.13
C LYS A 350 2.93 21.81 -21.98
#